data_a44e73eb74ac736d077f4a7b99618624
#
_entry.id   a44e73eb74ac736d077f4a7b99618624
#
_cell.length_a   1.000
_cell.length_b   1.000
_cell.length_c   1.000
_cell.angle_alpha   90.00
_cell.angle_beta   90.00
_cell.angle_gamma   90.00
#
_symmetry.space_group_name_H-M   'P 1'
#
loop_
_entity.id
_entity.type
_entity.pdbx_description
1 polymer ?
#
loop_
_entity_poly.entity_id
_entity_poly.type
_entity_poly.pdbx_seq_one_letter_code
_entity_poly.pdbx_strand_id
1 'polypeptide(L)'
;MRKFYFLLVTILLPFVIFAQSKPYEIIIKGGHVIDPKNNINSVMDVAILNGKIAKVAANIDAAQAPQVVNAQGLYVTPGLIDIHGHVFAGTEQNQMYSNGFSSVMPDGFYQRVGVTTVVDAGGSGWRDFPTFKKN
;
A
#
# COMPACT_ATOMS: atom_id res chain seq x y z
N MET A 1 65.64 -42.47 4.67
CA MET A 1 64.67 -41.60 5.38
C MET A 1 63.76 -40.92 4.33
N ARG A 2 62.55 -41.44 4.13
CA ARG A 2 61.55 -40.91 3.16
C ARG A 2 60.70 -39.82 3.86
N LYS A 3 60.82 -38.56 3.41
CA LYS A 3 60.01 -37.45 3.89
C LYS A 3 58.61 -37.51 3.23
N PHE A 4 57.58 -37.77 4.05
CA PHE A 4 56.17 -37.71 3.63
C PHE A 4 55.73 -36.22 3.69
N TYR A 5 55.45 -35.64 2.52
CA TYR A 5 54.80 -34.34 2.45
C TYR A 5 53.31 -34.53 2.48
N PHE A 6 52.66 -34.12 3.59
CA PHE A 6 51.21 -34.06 3.68
C PHE A 6 50.72 -32.81 2.92
N LEU A 7 50.12 -33.04 1.78
CA LEU A 7 49.51 -31.98 0.97
C LEU A 7 48.12 -31.70 1.56
N LEU A 8 47.98 -30.63 2.34
CA LEU A 8 46.71 -30.13 2.89
C LEU A 8 45.95 -29.41 1.77
N VAL A 9 45.06 -30.12 1.07
CA VAL A 9 44.15 -29.52 0.08
C VAL A 9 42.98 -28.87 0.84
N THR A 10 43.07 -27.56 1.05
CA THR A 10 41.97 -26.78 1.61
C THR A 10 40.92 -26.59 0.49
N ILE A 11 39.85 -27.39 0.52
CA ILE A 11 38.70 -27.21 -0.36
C ILE A 11 37.98 -25.93 0.07
N LEU A 12 38.22 -24.84 -0.61
CA LEU A 12 37.38 -23.61 -0.52
C LEU A 12 36.05 -23.91 -1.19
N LEU A 13 35.08 -24.39 -0.43
CA LEU A 13 33.69 -24.44 -0.89
C LEU A 13 33.21 -22.99 -1.03
N PRO A 14 32.79 -22.54 -2.22
CA PRO A 14 32.15 -21.26 -2.37
C PRO A 14 30.83 -21.29 -1.60
N PHE A 15 30.72 -20.54 -0.51
CA PHE A 15 29.45 -20.24 0.11
C PHE A 15 28.65 -19.40 -0.89
N VAL A 16 27.79 -20.03 -1.66
CA VAL A 16 26.81 -19.35 -2.47
C VAL A 16 25.76 -18.80 -1.51
N ILE A 17 25.93 -17.54 -1.11
CA ILE A 17 24.90 -16.80 -0.38
C ILE A 17 23.77 -16.57 -1.38
N PHE A 18 22.73 -17.38 -1.32
CA PHE A 18 21.48 -17.07 -1.98
C PHE A 18 20.92 -15.84 -1.29
N ALA A 19 21.14 -14.66 -1.86
CA ALA A 19 20.42 -13.47 -1.46
C ALA A 19 18.94 -13.76 -1.69
N GLN A 20 18.20 -13.92 -0.60
CA GLN A 20 16.76 -14.18 -0.66
C GLN A 20 16.11 -12.95 -1.31
N SER A 21 15.64 -13.12 -2.53
CA SER A 21 14.95 -12.04 -3.24
C SER A 21 13.70 -11.65 -2.46
N LYS A 22 13.55 -10.36 -2.19
CA LYS A 22 12.33 -9.81 -1.56
C LYS A 22 11.42 -9.31 -2.69
N PRO A 23 10.56 -10.17 -3.24
CA PRO A 23 9.75 -9.84 -4.41
C PRO A 23 8.64 -8.83 -4.12
N TYR A 24 8.38 -8.54 -2.85
CA TYR A 24 7.34 -7.60 -2.43
C TYR A 24 7.94 -6.45 -1.63
N GLU A 25 7.25 -5.31 -1.61
CA GLU A 25 7.61 -4.14 -0.81
C GLU A 25 7.02 -4.24 0.59
N ILE A 26 5.76 -4.64 0.69
CA ILE A 26 5.01 -4.75 1.93
C ILE A 26 4.22 -6.06 1.93
N ILE A 27 4.17 -6.71 3.10
CA ILE A 27 3.24 -7.81 3.35
C ILE A 27 2.38 -7.43 4.56
N ILE A 28 1.05 -7.47 4.38
CA ILE A 28 0.07 -7.35 5.45
C ILE A 28 -0.29 -8.77 5.89
N LYS A 29 -0.01 -9.11 7.15
CA LYS A 29 -0.12 -10.46 7.70
C LYS A 29 -1.37 -10.66 8.54
N GLY A 30 -2.11 -11.75 8.25
CA GLY A 30 -3.12 -12.32 9.14
C GLY A 30 -4.37 -11.46 9.34
N GLY A 31 -4.65 -10.52 8.44
CA GLY A 31 -5.86 -9.70 8.48
C GLY A 31 -7.08 -10.43 7.94
N HIS A 32 -8.27 -10.08 8.43
CA HIS A 32 -9.53 -10.57 7.85
C HIS A 32 -9.81 -9.79 6.57
N VAL A 33 -9.43 -10.37 5.43
CA VAL A 33 -9.57 -9.74 4.11
C VAL A 33 -11.02 -9.84 3.64
N ILE A 34 -11.60 -8.69 3.25
CA ILE A 34 -12.91 -8.60 2.62
C ILE A 34 -12.72 -8.01 1.23
N ASP A 35 -12.88 -8.83 0.20
CA ASP A 35 -12.85 -8.43 -1.20
C ASP A 35 -14.03 -9.06 -1.95
N PRO A 36 -15.16 -8.33 -2.02
CA PRO A 36 -16.37 -8.86 -2.67
C PRO A 36 -16.18 -9.19 -4.16
N LYS A 37 -15.29 -8.46 -4.83
CA LYS A 37 -15.03 -8.68 -6.26
C LYS A 37 -14.45 -10.08 -6.53
N ASN A 38 -13.61 -10.57 -5.61
CA ASN A 38 -12.94 -11.86 -5.74
C ASN A 38 -13.56 -12.93 -4.81
N ASN A 39 -14.70 -12.64 -4.17
CA ASN A 39 -15.40 -13.53 -3.21
C ASN A 39 -14.49 -13.93 -2.03
N ILE A 40 -13.66 -13.02 -1.55
CA ILE A 40 -12.80 -13.23 -0.40
C ILE A 40 -13.46 -12.63 0.85
N ASN A 41 -13.60 -13.46 1.89
CA ASN A 41 -14.06 -13.08 3.22
C ASN A 41 -13.44 -14.04 4.24
N SER A 42 -12.15 -13.88 4.51
CA SER A 42 -11.38 -14.80 5.35
C SER A 42 -10.06 -14.19 5.81
N VAL A 43 -9.43 -14.83 6.80
CA VAL A 43 -8.08 -14.43 7.25
C VAL A 43 -7.07 -14.81 6.19
N MET A 44 -6.37 -13.81 5.64
CA MET A 44 -5.37 -13.95 4.58
C MET A 44 -4.25 -12.93 4.73
N ASP A 45 -3.19 -13.15 3.96
CA ASP A 45 -2.10 -12.19 3.79
C ASP A 45 -2.22 -11.48 2.45
N VAL A 46 -1.79 -10.21 2.42
CA VAL A 46 -1.78 -9.38 1.23
C VAL A 46 -0.36 -8.88 0.97
N ALA A 47 0.18 -9.14 -0.21
CA ALA A 47 1.47 -8.62 -0.65
C ALA A 47 1.29 -7.46 -1.64
N ILE A 48 2.10 -6.43 -1.47
CA ILE A 48 2.10 -5.19 -2.26
C ILE A 48 3.43 -5.05 -2.99
N LEU A 49 3.35 -4.70 -4.26
CA LEU A 49 4.49 -4.40 -5.12
C LEU A 49 4.12 -3.29 -6.11
N ASN A 50 4.96 -2.26 -6.23
CA ASN A 50 4.76 -1.12 -7.13
C ASN A 50 3.39 -0.44 -6.92
N GLY A 51 3.01 -0.26 -5.64
CA GLY A 51 1.74 0.36 -5.26
C GLY A 51 0.48 -0.44 -5.62
N LYS A 52 0.62 -1.73 -5.96
CA LYS A 52 -0.49 -2.61 -6.35
C LYS A 52 -0.53 -3.85 -5.48
N ILE A 53 -1.71 -4.44 -5.33
CA ILE A 53 -1.86 -5.76 -4.73
C ILE A 53 -1.29 -6.78 -5.70
N ALA A 54 -0.17 -7.39 -5.31
CA ALA A 54 0.53 -8.40 -6.11
C ALA A 54 0.05 -9.81 -5.82
N LYS A 55 -0.36 -10.08 -4.57
CA LYS A 55 -0.83 -11.41 -4.15
C LYS A 55 -1.75 -11.31 -2.94
N VAL A 56 -2.77 -12.15 -2.91
CA VAL A 56 -3.59 -12.47 -1.74
C VAL A 56 -3.55 -13.98 -1.54
N ALA A 57 -3.17 -14.45 -0.35
CA ALA A 57 -3.07 -15.88 -0.07
C ALA A 57 -3.23 -16.15 1.43
N ALA A 58 -3.58 -17.39 1.79
CA ALA A 58 -3.72 -17.78 3.19
C ALA A 58 -2.42 -17.63 3.99
N ASN A 59 -1.26 -17.76 3.33
CA ASN A 59 0.04 -17.51 3.94
C ASN A 59 1.04 -17.03 2.89
N ILE A 60 1.73 -15.92 3.19
CA ILE A 60 2.86 -15.39 2.43
C ILE A 60 4.03 -15.28 3.41
N ASP A 61 5.17 -15.86 3.04
CA ASP A 61 6.36 -15.79 3.90
C ASP A 61 6.79 -14.33 4.12
N ALA A 62 6.87 -13.92 5.38
CA ALA A 62 7.26 -12.58 5.80
C ALA A 62 8.66 -12.18 5.31
N ALA A 63 9.55 -13.15 5.09
CA ALA A 63 10.89 -12.90 4.57
C ALA A 63 10.90 -12.34 3.13
N GLN A 64 9.79 -12.45 2.41
CA GLN A 64 9.65 -11.99 1.03
C GLN A 64 9.42 -10.47 0.90
N ALA A 65 9.32 -9.72 2.01
CA ALA A 65 9.25 -8.26 1.98
C ALA A 65 10.15 -7.61 3.04
N PRO A 66 10.67 -6.42 2.79
CA PRO A 66 11.38 -5.64 3.80
C PRO A 66 10.46 -5.12 4.90
N GLN A 67 9.19 -4.88 4.59
CA GLN A 67 8.21 -4.37 5.52
C GLN A 67 7.06 -5.37 5.72
N VAL A 68 6.75 -5.65 6.97
CA VAL A 68 5.64 -6.52 7.36
C VAL A 68 4.74 -5.80 8.34
N VAL A 69 3.45 -5.75 8.01
CA VAL A 69 2.40 -5.15 8.85
C VAL A 69 1.59 -6.27 9.47
N ASN A 70 1.54 -6.35 10.78
CA ASN A 70 0.68 -7.30 11.49
C ASN A 70 -0.75 -6.76 11.52
N ALA A 71 -1.66 -7.46 10.88
CA ALA A 71 -3.09 -7.14 10.83
C ALA A 71 -3.98 -8.18 11.55
N GLN A 72 -3.41 -8.99 12.44
CA GLN A 72 -4.19 -9.96 13.20
C GLN A 72 -5.29 -9.28 14.02
N GLY A 73 -6.52 -9.77 13.91
CA GLY A 73 -7.69 -9.19 14.57
C GLY A 73 -8.24 -7.92 13.90
N LEU A 74 -7.65 -7.47 12.79
CA LEU A 74 -8.10 -6.32 12.03
C LEU A 74 -8.74 -6.76 10.72
N TYR A 75 -9.59 -5.90 10.16
CA TYR A 75 -10.12 -6.06 8.82
C TYR A 75 -9.18 -5.40 7.80
N VAL A 76 -9.00 -6.05 6.66
CA VAL A 76 -8.27 -5.54 5.49
C VAL A 76 -9.26 -5.47 4.32
N THR A 77 -9.58 -4.26 3.90
CA THR A 77 -10.57 -4.00 2.84
C THR A 77 -9.95 -3.14 1.75
N PRO A 78 -10.51 -3.10 0.55
CA PRO A 78 -10.26 -1.99 -0.37
C PRO A 78 -10.52 -0.66 0.33
N GLY A 79 -9.80 0.40 -0.09
CA GLY A 79 -10.04 1.72 0.45
C GLY A 79 -11.49 2.15 0.26
N LEU A 80 -12.03 2.86 1.23
CA LEU A 80 -13.40 3.36 1.19
C LEU A 80 -13.55 4.42 0.10
N ILE A 81 -14.72 4.47 -0.52
CA ILE A 81 -15.09 5.46 -1.52
C ILE A 81 -16.22 6.32 -0.96
N ASP A 82 -15.95 7.61 -0.80
CA ASP A 82 -16.98 8.59 -0.49
C ASP A 82 -17.56 9.12 -1.81
N ILE A 83 -18.81 8.80 -2.07
CA ILE A 83 -19.48 9.18 -3.31
C ILE A 83 -20.17 10.54 -3.24
N HIS A 84 -20.11 11.23 -2.10
CA HIS A 84 -20.77 12.51 -1.90
C HIS A 84 -19.97 13.38 -0.93
N GLY A 85 -18.77 13.78 -1.34
CA GLY A 85 -17.96 14.74 -0.60
C GLY A 85 -18.05 16.15 -1.17
N HIS A 86 -17.49 17.10 -0.44
CA HIS A 86 -17.24 18.46 -0.90
C HIS A 86 -15.78 18.78 -0.60
N VAL A 87 -14.91 18.60 -1.58
CA VAL A 87 -13.44 18.68 -1.43
C VAL A 87 -12.82 19.84 -2.22
N PHE A 88 -13.60 20.56 -2.99
CA PHE A 88 -13.13 21.73 -3.71
C PHE A 88 -12.95 22.91 -2.75
N ALA A 89 -11.71 23.19 -2.40
CA ALA A 89 -11.38 24.21 -1.39
C ALA A 89 -11.29 25.65 -1.94
N GLY A 90 -11.52 25.85 -3.24
CA GLY A 90 -11.47 27.14 -3.91
C GLY A 90 -10.36 27.23 -4.96
N THR A 91 -10.35 28.34 -5.72
CA THR A 91 -9.46 28.59 -6.86
C THR A 91 -8.18 29.34 -6.49
N GLU A 92 -8.16 29.99 -5.32
CA GLU A 92 -7.07 30.84 -4.87
C GLU A 92 -6.11 30.09 -3.97
N GLN A 93 -4.86 29.94 -4.39
CA GLN A 93 -3.85 29.16 -3.65
C GLN A 93 -3.62 29.64 -2.21
N ASN A 94 -3.75 30.95 -1.96
CA ASN A 94 -3.54 31.57 -0.65
C ASN A 94 -4.84 31.95 0.07
N GLN A 95 -5.99 31.63 -0.51
CA GLN A 95 -7.32 31.95 0.02
C GLN A 95 -8.20 30.70 -0.04
N MET A 96 -7.74 29.68 0.66
CA MET A 96 -8.51 28.43 0.78
C MET A 96 -9.93 28.75 1.30
N TYR A 97 -10.92 28.06 0.75
CA TYR A 97 -12.35 28.26 1.02
C TYR A 97 -12.95 29.55 0.44
N SER A 98 -12.23 30.29 -0.41
CA SER A 98 -12.79 31.48 -1.05
C SER A 98 -14.04 31.19 -1.89
N ASN A 99 -14.10 30.01 -2.50
CA ASN A 99 -15.21 29.57 -3.35
C ASN A 99 -15.97 28.36 -2.78
N GLY A 100 -15.42 27.72 -1.74
CA GLY A 100 -15.94 26.46 -1.19
C GLY A 100 -15.81 26.42 0.32
N PHE A 101 -16.39 27.39 1.03
CA PHE A 101 -16.28 27.47 2.49
C PHE A 101 -16.87 26.26 3.24
N SER A 102 -17.73 25.48 2.58
CA SER A 102 -18.29 24.22 3.13
C SER A 102 -17.45 22.99 2.81
N SER A 103 -16.31 23.16 2.13
CA SER A 103 -15.50 22.04 1.68
C SER A 103 -14.52 21.59 2.76
N VAL A 104 -14.14 20.32 2.70
CA VAL A 104 -13.14 19.71 3.59
C VAL A 104 -11.88 19.44 2.78
N MET A 105 -10.72 19.80 3.34
CA MET A 105 -9.43 19.46 2.74
C MET A 105 -9.22 17.94 2.79
N PRO A 106 -9.15 17.25 1.64
CA PRO A 106 -9.13 15.78 1.60
C PRO A 106 -7.90 15.19 2.30
N ASP A 107 -6.73 15.77 2.08
CA ASP A 107 -5.46 15.25 2.58
C ASP A 107 -5.36 15.23 4.10
N GLY A 108 -6.04 16.14 4.77
CA GLY A 108 -6.03 16.23 6.24
C GLY A 108 -7.01 15.29 6.93
N PHE A 109 -8.02 14.81 6.23
CA PHE A 109 -9.16 14.12 6.83
C PHE A 109 -9.41 12.72 6.29
N TYR A 110 -9.56 12.57 4.97
CA TYR A 110 -10.04 11.31 4.38
C TYR A 110 -9.11 10.13 4.61
N GLN A 111 -7.81 10.32 4.55
CA GLN A 111 -6.83 9.24 4.77
C GLN A 111 -6.92 8.66 6.19
N ARG A 112 -7.26 9.47 7.19
CA ARG A 112 -7.37 9.04 8.60
C ARG A 112 -8.57 8.15 8.87
N VAL A 113 -9.58 8.21 8.01
CA VAL A 113 -10.80 7.40 8.11
C VAL A 113 -10.85 6.29 7.06
N GLY A 114 -9.75 6.06 6.34
CA GLY A 114 -9.63 4.98 5.36
C GLY A 114 -10.31 5.26 4.01
N VAL A 115 -10.72 6.50 3.75
CA VAL A 115 -11.25 6.90 2.44
C VAL A 115 -10.09 7.18 1.51
N THR A 116 -10.05 6.48 0.37
CA THR A 116 -8.99 6.59 -0.64
C THR A 116 -9.48 7.21 -1.94
N THR A 117 -10.77 7.37 -2.08
CA THR A 117 -11.41 7.97 -3.25
C THR A 117 -12.60 8.79 -2.80
N VAL A 118 -12.71 10.01 -3.29
CA VAL A 118 -13.84 10.88 -3.02
C VAL A 118 -14.37 11.47 -4.31
N VAL A 119 -15.69 11.56 -4.41
CA VAL A 119 -16.38 12.23 -5.50
C VAL A 119 -16.87 13.57 -4.98
N ASP A 120 -16.40 14.67 -5.56
CA ASP A 120 -16.94 16.00 -5.25
C ASP A 120 -18.36 16.13 -5.82
N ALA A 121 -19.31 16.38 -4.94
CA ALA A 121 -20.72 16.46 -5.31
C ALA A 121 -21.13 17.89 -5.78
N GLY A 122 -20.26 18.53 -6.56
CA GLY A 122 -20.55 19.81 -7.21
C GLY A 122 -20.03 21.04 -6.47
N GLY A 123 -19.04 20.87 -5.57
CA GLY A 123 -18.44 21.99 -4.83
C GLY A 123 -17.86 23.08 -5.74
N SER A 124 -17.25 22.71 -6.86
CA SER A 124 -16.71 23.66 -7.86
C SER A 124 -17.79 24.28 -8.75
N GLY A 125 -18.93 23.62 -8.94
CA GLY A 125 -19.87 23.96 -9.98
C GLY A 125 -19.25 23.84 -11.39
N TRP A 126 -20.00 24.18 -12.42
CA TRP A 126 -19.54 24.08 -13.81
C TRP A 126 -18.47 25.11 -14.17
N ARG A 127 -18.49 26.28 -13.55
CA ARG A 127 -17.58 27.39 -13.86
C ARG A 127 -16.16 27.09 -13.43
N ASP A 128 -15.97 26.58 -12.23
CA ASP A 128 -14.65 26.39 -11.63
C ASP A 128 -14.13 24.95 -11.80
N PHE A 129 -14.92 24.06 -12.43
CA PHE A 129 -14.53 22.68 -12.68
C PHE A 129 -13.20 22.52 -13.45
N PRO A 130 -12.88 23.37 -14.49
CA PRO A 130 -11.59 23.30 -15.16
C PRO A 130 -10.40 23.57 -14.23
N THR A 131 -10.58 24.43 -13.23
CA THR A 131 -9.54 24.71 -12.21
C THR A 131 -9.43 23.55 -11.23
N PHE A 132 -10.55 23.05 -10.73
CA PHE A 132 -10.59 21.87 -9.84
C PHE A 132 -9.90 20.65 -10.45
N LYS A 133 -10.08 20.43 -11.75
CA LYS A 133 -9.46 19.29 -12.46
C LYS A 133 -7.94 19.39 -12.56
N LYS A 134 -7.35 20.59 -12.41
CA LYS A 134 -5.91 20.82 -12.54
C LYS A 134 -5.17 20.72 -11.21
N ASN A 135 -5.87 20.91 -10.13
CA ASN A 135 -5.36 20.81 -8.75
C ASN A 135 -5.46 19.37 -8.25
#